data_f207266496e331d015e617d3139c1c46
#
_entry.id   f207266496e331d015e617d3139c1c46
#
_cell.length_a   1.000
_cell.length_b   1.000
_cell.length_c   1.000
_cell.angle_alpha   90.00
_cell.angle_beta   90.00
_cell.angle_gamma   90.00
#
_symmetry.space_group_name_H-M   'P 1'
#
loop_
_entity.id
_entity.type
_entity.pdbx_description
1 polymer ?
#
loop_
_entity_poly.entity_id
_entity_poly.type
_entity_poly.pdbx_seq_one_letter_code
_entity_poly.pdbx_strand_id
1 'polypeptide(L)'
;MLGSWGLRNSAPIPQPQNDTMQRMLLVVAKQPAAGQTKTRLCPPLTGAAAAALYAYFLRDTLDLMRQVPDVGRGIVYFPEAALDYFSALAPDMQLSLQQGTGLGERLDHLLTAALEAGASQAVVMDSDSPTLPADYLVQAFDALAGPSDVVLGPCEDGGYYLIGLKRPQPRLLREIQMSTAYVVRDTLTLAEQLGLQVALLPTWYDVDTVAELDRLRAELHDAPPHAARHTRAFLSHEDSAT
;
A
#
# COMPACT_ATOMS: atom_id res chain seq x y z
N MET A 1 -34.22 22.33 23.58
CA MET A 1 -33.80 22.59 22.21
C MET A 1 -32.61 21.65 21.91
N LEU A 2 -32.87 20.53 21.25
CA LEU A 2 -31.87 19.54 20.90
C LEU A 2 -31.39 19.86 19.48
N GLY A 3 -30.14 20.29 19.37
CA GLY A 3 -29.50 20.56 18.08
C GLY A 3 -29.24 19.27 17.30
N SER A 4 -29.80 19.16 16.11
CA SER A 4 -29.56 18.09 15.16
C SER A 4 -28.13 18.16 14.63
N TRP A 5 -27.31 17.18 14.95
CA TRP A 5 -26.03 16.97 14.32
C TRP A 5 -26.28 16.40 12.92
N GLY A 6 -26.10 17.23 11.91
CA GLY A 6 -26.17 16.82 10.52
C GLY A 6 -25.05 15.83 10.20
N LEU A 7 -25.42 14.63 9.84
CA LEU A 7 -24.56 13.65 9.16
C LEU A 7 -24.02 14.32 7.90
N ARG A 8 -22.73 14.68 7.92
CA ARG A 8 -22.04 15.08 6.70
C ARG A 8 -21.87 13.83 5.85
N ASN A 9 -22.56 13.79 4.74
CA ASN A 9 -22.43 12.79 3.70
C ASN A 9 -20.96 12.64 3.32
N SER A 10 -20.39 11.47 3.60
CA SER A 10 -19.23 10.99 2.87
C SER A 10 -19.63 10.94 1.40
N ALA A 11 -18.90 11.62 0.54
CA ALA A 11 -19.17 11.59 -0.89
C ALA A 11 -19.14 10.11 -1.36
N PRO A 12 -20.16 9.64 -2.08
CA PRO A 12 -20.15 8.28 -2.60
C PRO A 12 -18.97 8.13 -3.56
N ILE A 13 -18.30 6.98 -3.47
CA ILE A 13 -17.29 6.57 -4.46
C ILE A 13 -17.96 6.71 -5.84
N PRO A 14 -17.35 7.44 -6.80
CA PRO A 14 -17.94 7.60 -8.12
C PRO A 14 -18.17 6.23 -8.76
N GLN A 15 -19.40 5.94 -9.15
CA GLN A 15 -19.72 4.70 -9.86
C GLN A 15 -19.09 4.74 -11.25
N PRO A 16 -18.40 3.69 -11.70
CA PRO A 16 -17.84 3.62 -13.04
C PRO A 16 -18.96 3.53 -14.06
N GLN A 17 -18.95 4.45 -15.03
CA GLN A 17 -19.82 4.38 -16.20
C GLN A 17 -19.12 3.59 -17.31
N ASN A 18 -18.94 2.29 -17.12
CA ASN A 18 -18.70 1.32 -18.21
C ASN A 18 -18.71 -0.10 -17.65
N ASP A 19 -19.35 -1.00 -18.36
CA ASP A 19 -19.56 -2.42 -18.09
C ASP A 19 -18.25 -3.29 -18.17
N THR A 20 -17.10 -2.67 -18.03
CA THR A 20 -15.81 -3.34 -17.97
C THR A 20 -15.49 -3.61 -16.50
N MET A 21 -15.32 -4.86 -16.13
CA MET A 21 -14.94 -5.30 -14.79
C MET A 21 -13.71 -4.50 -14.32
N GLN A 22 -13.92 -3.55 -13.40
CA GLN A 22 -12.87 -2.62 -13.00
C GLN A 22 -11.92 -3.27 -12.01
N ARG A 23 -10.63 -3.25 -12.32
CA ARG A 23 -9.56 -3.61 -11.40
C ARG A 23 -9.21 -2.39 -10.54
N MET A 24 -9.01 -2.57 -9.23
CA MET A 24 -8.62 -1.49 -8.32
C MET A 24 -7.27 -1.78 -7.69
N LEU A 25 -6.33 -0.84 -7.86
CA LEU A 25 -5.04 -0.82 -7.18
C LEU A 25 -5.06 0.30 -6.13
N LEU A 26 -4.88 -0.09 -4.87
CA LEU A 26 -4.93 0.79 -3.72
C LEU A 26 -3.57 0.81 -3.02
N VAL A 27 -3.20 1.94 -2.44
CA VAL A 27 -2.05 2.04 -1.53
C VAL A 27 -2.51 2.56 -0.17
N VAL A 28 -2.06 1.94 0.92
CA VAL A 28 -2.23 2.49 2.26
C VAL A 28 -1.09 3.45 2.57
N ALA A 29 -1.42 4.66 2.98
CA ALA A 29 -0.42 5.71 3.21
C ALA A 29 -0.73 6.55 4.44
N LYS A 30 0.33 7.01 5.12
CA LYS A 30 0.24 8.03 6.17
C LYS A 30 0.79 9.35 5.65
N GLN A 31 0.28 10.47 6.17
CA GLN A 31 0.96 11.73 5.95
C GLN A 31 2.35 11.70 6.60
N PRO A 32 3.42 12.04 5.88
CA PRO A 32 4.75 12.15 6.46
C PRO A 32 4.78 13.15 7.61
N ALA A 33 5.25 12.73 8.79
CA ALA A 33 5.34 13.58 9.96
C ALA A 33 6.60 13.26 10.76
N ALA A 34 7.39 14.29 11.08
CA ALA A 34 8.61 14.14 11.86
C ALA A 34 8.36 13.46 13.21
N GLY A 35 9.16 12.45 13.54
CA GLY A 35 9.03 11.66 14.76
C GLY A 35 7.84 10.70 14.80
N GLN A 36 7.06 10.58 13.73
CA GLN A 36 5.92 9.66 13.62
C GLN A 36 6.03 8.68 12.44
N THR A 37 6.88 9.01 11.47
CA THR A 37 7.06 8.22 10.25
C THR A 37 8.50 7.73 10.17
N LYS A 38 8.68 6.43 9.86
CA LYS A 38 10.01 5.78 9.71
C LYS A 38 10.94 6.02 10.91
N THR A 39 10.39 5.99 12.12
CA THR A 39 11.14 6.27 13.36
C THR A 39 12.27 5.26 13.62
N ARG A 40 12.19 4.04 13.07
CA ARG A 40 13.24 3.00 13.15
C ARG A 40 14.47 3.33 12.29
N LEU A 41 14.39 4.35 11.43
CA LEU A 41 15.55 4.92 10.72
C LEU A 41 16.28 5.99 11.54
N CYS A 42 15.82 6.30 12.73
CA CYS A 42 16.38 7.32 13.62
C CYS A 42 17.04 6.67 14.86
N PRO A 43 18.35 6.81 15.08
CA PRO A 43 19.38 7.31 14.20
C PRO A 43 19.69 6.34 13.06
N PRO A 44 20.44 6.70 12.01
CA PRO A 44 21.21 7.95 11.85
C PRO A 44 20.38 9.12 11.31
N LEU A 45 19.19 8.90 10.71
CA LEU A 45 18.38 10.01 10.23
C LEU A 45 17.76 10.81 11.38
N THR A 46 17.60 12.10 11.18
CA THR A 46 16.72 12.89 12.03
C THR A 46 15.25 12.54 11.75
N GLY A 47 14.34 12.80 12.70
CA GLY A 47 12.91 12.56 12.45
C GLY A 47 12.36 13.34 11.25
N ALA A 48 12.91 14.54 10.97
CA ALA A 48 12.55 15.31 9.79
C ALA A 48 13.07 14.67 8.50
N ALA A 49 14.31 14.19 8.47
CA ALA A 49 14.89 13.49 7.32
C ALA A 49 14.16 12.16 7.04
N ALA A 50 13.81 11.40 8.08
CA ALA A 50 13.04 10.16 7.93
C ALA A 50 11.62 10.42 7.36
N ALA A 51 10.94 11.46 7.81
CA ALA A 51 9.64 11.86 7.25
C ALA A 51 9.77 12.37 5.80
N ALA A 52 10.82 13.13 5.48
CA ALA A 52 11.12 13.56 4.12
C ALA A 52 11.40 12.36 3.21
N LEU A 53 12.25 11.42 3.63
CA LEU A 53 12.51 10.18 2.89
C LEU A 53 11.21 9.42 2.56
N TYR A 54 10.33 9.25 3.53
CA TYR A 54 9.04 8.61 3.30
C TYR A 54 8.16 9.37 2.30
N ALA A 55 8.21 10.71 2.28
CA ALA A 55 7.51 11.49 1.26
C ALA A 55 8.03 11.21 -0.16
N TYR A 56 9.30 10.84 -0.31
CA TYR A 56 9.86 10.41 -1.59
C TYR A 56 9.48 8.96 -1.91
N PHE A 57 9.42 8.06 -0.92
CA PHE A 57 8.87 6.70 -1.11
C PHE A 57 7.43 6.77 -1.64
N LEU A 58 6.58 7.61 -1.05
CA LEU A 58 5.21 7.81 -1.55
C LEU A 58 5.18 8.21 -3.02
N ARG A 59 6.05 9.13 -3.45
CA ARG A 59 6.11 9.56 -4.85
C ARG A 59 6.51 8.42 -5.78
N ASP A 60 7.52 7.64 -5.40
CA ASP A 60 7.96 6.49 -6.19
C ASP A 60 6.87 5.41 -6.24
N THR A 61 6.17 5.15 -5.13
CA THR A 61 5.03 4.23 -5.08
C THR A 61 3.89 4.69 -6.01
N LEU A 62 3.56 5.99 -6.03
CA LEU A 62 2.53 6.51 -6.93
C LEU A 62 2.96 6.44 -8.40
N ASP A 63 4.24 6.68 -8.69
CA ASP A 63 4.79 6.49 -10.05
C ASP A 63 4.76 5.01 -10.47
N LEU A 64 5.05 4.10 -9.54
CA LEU A 64 4.91 2.65 -9.74
C LEU A 64 3.47 2.26 -10.07
N MET A 65 2.49 2.73 -9.28
CA MET A 65 1.07 2.47 -9.53
C MET A 65 0.60 2.98 -10.91
N ARG A 66 1.14 4.10 -11.38
CA ARG A 66 0.82 4.65 -12.71
C ARG A 66 1.30 3.79 -13.86
N GLN A 67 2.27 2.92 -13.66
CA GLN A 67 2.78 1.99 -14.67
C GLN A 67 1.88 0.78 -14.88
N VAL A 68 0.97 0.47 -13.94
CA VAL A 68 0.06 -0.68 -14.07
C VAL A 68 -1.09 -0.29 -15.00
N PRO A 69 -1.27 -0.99 -16.13
CA PRO A 69 -2.33 -0.66 -17.10
C PRO A 69 -3.72 -1.11 -16.62
N ASP A 70 -4.75 -0.46 -17.12
CA ASP A 70 -6.16 -0.86 -17.01
C ASP A 70 -6.65 -1.08 -15.57
N VAL A 71 -6.19 -0.23 -14.64
CA VAL A 71 -6.61 -0.24 -13.24
C VAL A 71 -7.07 1.14 -12.79
N GLY A 72 -8.14 1.18 -11.98
CA GLY A 72 -8.44 2.32 -11.14
C GLY A 72 -7.40 2.41 -10.02
N ARG A 73 -7.02 3.63 -9.62
CA ARG A 73 -5.98 3.87 -8.61
C ARG A 73 -6.51 4.68 -7.46
N GLY A 74 -6.12 4.31 -6.24
CA GLY A 74 -6.54 5.05 -5.06
C GLY A 74 -5.52 5.04 -3.93
N ILE A 75 -5.57 6.09 -3.12
CA ILE A 75 -4.80 6.22 -1.87
C ILE A 75 -5.78 6.10 -0.70
N VAL A 76 -5.53 5.15 0.18
CA VAL A 76 -6.26 4.99 1.43
C VAL A 76 -5.42 5.61 2.54
N TYR A 77 -5.73 6.86 2.86
CA TYR A 77 -4.85 7.74 3.62
C TYR A 77 -5.20 7.82 5.12
N PHE A 78 -4.23 8.24 5.92
CA PHE A 78 -4.35 8.58 7.34
C PHE A 78 -3.35 9.71 7.69
N PRO A 79 -3.68 10.63 8.63
CA PRO A 79 -4.97 10.84 9.32
C PRO A 79 -6.01 11.58 8.45
N GLU A 80 -7.23 11.75 8.95
CA GLU A 80 -8.32 12.48 8.25
C GLU A 80 -7.90 13.88 7.80
N ALA A 81 -7.12 14.59 8.63
CA ALA A 81 -6.60 15.92 8.34
C ALA A 81 -5.62 15.97 7.14
N ALA A 82 -5.19 14.82 6.63
CA ALA A 82 -4.23 14.72 5.52
C ALA A 82 -4.89 14.79 4.12
N LEU A 83 -6.19 15.02 4.02
CA LEU A 83 -6.90 15.07 2.74
C LEU A 83 -6.25 16.04 1.75
N ASP A 84 -5.97 17.27 2.17
CA ASP A 84 -5.38 18.30 1.30
C ASP A 84 -3.96 17.90 0.83
N TYR A 85 -3.17 17.26 1.71
CA TYR A 85 -1.84 16.77 1.36
C TYR A 85 -1.91 15.72 0.24
N PHE A 86 -2.78 14.71 0.37
CA PHE A 86 -2.90 13.65 -0.63
C PHE A 86 -3.60 14.12 -1.91
N SER A 87 -4.55 15.06 -1.82
CA SER A 87 -5.18 15.70 -2.98
C SER A 87 -4.16 16.47 -3.83
N ALA A 88 -3.23 17.16 -3.19
CA ALA A 88 -2.16 17.87 -3.89
C ALA A 88 -1.08 16.91 -4.44
N LEU A 89 -0.80 15.81 -3.71
CA LEU A 89 0.22 14.82 -4.10
C LEU A 89 -0.19 13.99 -5.31
N ALA A 90 -1.46 13.59 -5.39
CA ALA A 90 -1.98 12.71 -6.45
C ALA A 90 -3.40 13.09 -6.86
N PRO A 91 -3.58 14.22 -7.59
CA PRO A 91 -4.89 14.69 -8.03
C PRO A 91 -5.57 13.75 -9.05
N ASP A 92 -4.83 12.81 -9.61
CA ASP A 92 -5.27 11.78 -10.56
C ASP A 92 -5.76 10.49 -9.89
N MET A 93 -5.71 10.38 -8.55
CA MET A 93 -6.07 9.18 -7.82
C MET A 93 -7.29 9.39 -6.91
N GLN A 94 -8.05 8.34 -6.70
CA GLN A 94 -9.15 8.34 -5.74
C GLN A 94 -8.59 8.39 -4.31
N LEU A 95 -9.24 9.15 -3.43
CA LEU A 95 -8.83 9.28 -2.03
C LEU A 95 -9.90 8.70 -1.11
N SER A 96 -9.49 7.85 -0.18
CA SER A 96 -10.36 7.29 0.85
C SER A 96 -9.68 7.34 2.21
N LEU A 97 -10.41 7.64 3.27
CA LEU A 97 -9.89 7.62 4.63
C LEU A 97 -9.80 6.18 5.14
N GLN A 98 -8.68 5.83 5.79
CA GLN A 98 -8.56 4.54 6.47
C GLN A 98 -9.59 4.40 7.59
N GLN A 99 -10.31 3.28 7.63
CA GLN A 99 -11.32 2.98 8.64
C GLN A 99 -10.98 1.67 9.35
N GLY A 100 -11.07 1.66 10.66
CA GLY A 100 -10.77 0.51 11.52
C GLY A 100 -9.72 0.81 12.58
N THR A 101 -9.74 0.02 13.65
CA THR A 101 -8.87 0.18 14.83
C THR A 101 -7.51 -0.47 14.63
N GLY A 102 -7.43 -1.54 13.83
CA GLY A 102 -6.22 -2.30 13.53
C GLY A 102 -5.97 -2.43 12.03
N LEU A 103 -4.76 -2.86 11.65
CA LEU A 103 -4.37 -3.01 10.25
C LEU A 103 -5.30 -3.98 9.50
N GLY A 104 -5.61 -5.14 10.10
CA GLY A 104 -6.51 -6.13 9.50
C GLY A 104 -7.90 -5.60 9.22
N GLU A 105 -8.50 -4.85 10.16
CA GLU A 105 -9.80 -4.20 9.95
C GLU A 105 -9.72 -3.14 8.82
N ARG A 106 -8.63 -2.37 8.77
CA ARG A 106 -8.44 -1.35 7.74
C ARG A 106 -8.33 -1.98 6.36
N LEU A 107 -7.57 -3.06 6.24
CA LEU A 107 -7.44 -3.80 4.98
C LEU A 107 -8.78 -4.42 4.55
N ASP A 108 -9.53 -5.00 5.50
CA ASP A 108 -10.84 -5.55 5.22
C ASP A 108 -11.82 -4.47 4.74
N HIS A 109 -11.92 -3.35 5.45
CA HIS A 109 -12.82 -2.26 5.05
C HIS A 109 -12.51 -1.72 3.65
N LEU A 110 -11.23 -1.46 3.33
CA LEU A 110 -10.87 -0.89 2.03
C LEU A 110 -11.07 -1.88 0.88
N LEU A 111 -10.68 -3.16 1.04
CA LEU A 111 -10.84 -4.16 -0.01
C LEU A 111 -12.31 -4.52 -0.22
N THR A 112 -13.07 -4.68 0.86
CA THR A 112 -14.52 -4.92 0.80
C THR A 112 -15.23 -3.76 0.13
N ALA A 113 -14.94 -2.50 0.50
CA ALA A 113 -15.56 -1.33 -0.11
C ALA A 113 -15.27 -1.23 -1.62
N ALA A 114 -14.03 -1.53 -2.05
CA ALA A 114 -13.68 -1.52 -3.47
C ALA A 114 -14.45 -2.61 -4.25
N LEU A 115 -14.56 -3.82 -3.71
CA LEU A 115 -15.27 -4.93 -4.31
C LEU A 115 -16.79 -4.70 -4.36
N GLU A 116 -17.38 -4.16 -3.29
CA GLU A 116 -18.81 -3.80 -3.22
C GLU A 116 -19.16 -2.62 -4.14
N ALA A 117 -18.19 -1.72 -4.40
CA ALA A 117 -18.33 -0.66 -5.39
C ALA A 117 -18.26 -1.16 -6.84
N GLY A 118 -18.09 -2.47 -7.07
CA GLY A 118 -18.14 -3.11 -8.39
C GLY A 118 -16.78 -3.49 -8.96
N ALA A 119 -15.68 -3.37 -8.20
CA ALA A 119 -14.41 -3.91 -8.64
C ALA A 119 -14.48 -5.45 -8.69
N SER A 120 -14.01 -6.03 -9.77
CA SER A 120 -13.88 -7.50 -9.91
C SER A 120 -12.63 -8.03 -9.21
N GLN A 121 -11.64 -7.17 -9.02
CA GLN A 121 -10.37 -7.44 -8.36
C GLN A 121 -9.93 -6.19 -7.60
N ALA A 122 -9.60 -6.34 -6.34
CA ALA A 122 -9.05 -5.26 -5.51
C ALA A 122 -7.70 -5.70 -4.94
N VAL A 123 -6.68 -4.91 -5.19
CA VAL A 123 -5.30 -5.11 -4.72
C VAL A 123 -4.91 -3.92 -3.88
N VAL A 124 -4.37 -4.15 -2.70
CA VAL A 124 -3.77 -3.12 -1.85
C VAL A 124 -2.31 -3.42 -1.63
N MET A 125 -1.49 -2.38 -1.70
CA MET A 125 -0.05 -2.44 -1.41
C MET A 125 0.32 -1.47 -0.30
N ASP A 126 1.49 -1.69 0.29
CA ASP A 126 2.13 -0.72 1.18
C ASP A 126 2.77 0.45 0.39
N SER A 127 3.43 1.33 1.10
CA SER A 127 4.16 2.48 0.56
C SER A 127 5.63 2.51 1.02
N ASP A 128 6.14 1.37 1.44
CA ASP A 128 7.42 1.24 2.11
C ASP A 128 8.50 0.56 1.26
N SER A 129 8.12 0.13 0.04
CA SER A 129 8.92 -0.63 -0.93
C SER A 129 9.17 0.19 -2.22
N PRO A 130 10.01 1.26 -2.20
CA PRO A 130 10.14 2.21 -3.32
C PRO A 130 10.72 1.60 -4.60
N THR A 131 11.42 0.47 -4.50
CA THR A 131 12.03 -0.24 -5.64
C THR A 131 11.24 -1.48 -6.08
N LEU A 132 10.02 -1.67 -5.56
CA LEU A 132 9.17 -2.80 -5.97
C LEU A 132 8.98 -2.80 -7.50
N PRO A 133 9.21 -3.93 -8.20
CA PRO A 133 9.00 -4.00 -9.64
C PRO A 133 7.52 -3.87 -10.03
N ALA A 134 7.23 -3.03 -11.03
CA ALA A 134 5.85 -2.84 -11.54
C ALA A 134 5.23 -4.16 -12.04
N ASP A 135 6.05 -5.05 -12.57
CA ASP A 135 5.61 -6.37 -13.05
C ASP A 135 4.98 -7.23 -11.94
N TYR A 136 5.36 -7.03 -10.66
CA TYR A 136 4.73 -7.76 -9.55
C TYR A 136 3.29 -7.32 -9.34
N LEU A 137 2.99 -6.05 -9.55
CA LEU A 137 1.62 -5.54 -9.49
C LEU A 137 0.78 -6.07 -10.67
N VAL A 138 1.36 -6.16 -11.86
CA VAL A 138 0.70 -6.77 -13.02
C VAL A 138 0.41 -8.25 -12.76
N GLN A 139 1.42 -9.01 -12.28
CA GLN A 139 1.26 -10.41 -11.91
C GLN A 139 0.19 -10.64 -10.83
N ALA A 140 -0.01 -9.69 -9.91
CA ALA A 140 -1.07 -9.78 -8.91
C ALA A 140 -2.46 -9.83 -9.58
N PHE A 141 -2.71 -8.94 -10.52
CA PHE A 141 -3.98 -8.91 -11.27
C PHE A 141 -4.14 -10.12 -12.18
N ASP A 142 -3.07 -10.57 -12.82
CA ASP A 142 -3.09 -11.77 -13.67
C ASP A 142 -3.39 -13.04 -12.85
N ALA A 143 -2.82 -13.17 -11.65
CA ALA A 143 -3.14 -14.25 -10.72
C ALA A 143 -4.61 -14.25 -10.31
N LEU A 144 -5.17 -13.06 -10.02
CA LEU A 144 -6.59 -12.91 -9.70
C LEU A 144 -7.50 -13.09 -10.90
N ALA A 145 -7.06 -12.83 -12.12
CA ALA A 145 -7.82 -13.16 -13.33
C ALA A 145 -7.89 -14.69 -13.57
N GLY A 146 -6.94 -15.43 -13.04
CA GLY A 146 -6.88 -16.89 -13.07
C GLY A 146 -7.69 -17.56 -11.95
N PRO A 147 -7.28 -18.76 -11.52
CA PRO A 147 -8.01 -19.54 -10.51
C PRO A 147 -7.88 -19.00 -9.08
N SER A 148 -6.88 -18.17 -8.79
CA SER A 148 -6.58 -17.72 -7.42
C SER A 148 -7.68 -16.82 -6.85
N ASP A 149 -8.10 -17.06 -5.62
CA ASP A 149 -9.04 -16.22 -4.86
C ASP A 149 -8.35 -15.05 -4.17
N VAL A 150 -7.09 -15.29 -3.80
CA VAL A 150 -6.21 -14.38 -3.05
C VAL A 150 -4.86 -14.32 -3.75
N VAL A 151 -4.23 -13.16 -3.75
CA VAL A 151 -2.81 -13.00 -4.09
C VAL A 151 -2.09 -12.34 -2.93
N LEU A 152 -0.90 -12.83 -2.61
CA LEU A 152 -0.01 -12.24 -1.59
C LEU A 152 1.35 -11.93 -2.21
N GLY A 153 1.89 -10.75 -1.91
CA GLY A 153 3.28 -10.39 -2.16
C GLY A 153 4.05 -10.43 -0.85
N PRO A 154 4.78 -11.51 -0.51
CA PRO A 154 5.46 -11.65 0.77
C PRO A 154 6.59 -10.64 0.95
N CYS A 155 6.78 -10.14 2.20
CA CYS A 155 7.97 -9.45 2.64
C CYS A 155 8.94 -10.37 3.36
N GLU A 156 10.23 -10.02 3.33
CA GLU A 156 11.30 -10.78 4.01
C GLU A 156 11.12 -10.82 5.53
N ASP A 157 10.45 -9.84 6.11
CA ASP A 157 10.14 -9.76 7.54
C ASP A 157 8.99 -10.69 7.98
N GLY A 158 8.32 -11.38 7.02
CA GLY A 158 7.18 -12.27 7.24
C GLY A 158 5.82 -11.60 7.13
N GLY A 159 5.77 -10.30 6.85
CA GLY A 159 4.61 -9.55 6.41
C GLY A 159 4.36 -9.71 4.90
N TYR A 160 3.54 -8.84 4.34
CA TYR A 160 3.33 -8.76 2.90
C TYR A 160 3.29 -7.29 2.42
N TYR A 161 3.96 -7.02 1.31
CA TYR A 161 3.90 -5.71 0.65
C TYR A 161 2.60 -5.51 -0.14
N LEU A 162 1.88 -6.62 -0.40
CA LEU A 162 0.67 -6.60 -1.20
C LEU A 162 -0.26 -7.75 -0.80
N ILE A 163 -1.57 -7.45 -0.77
CA ILE A 163 -2.64 -8.45 -0.76
C ILE A 163 -3.74 -8.05 -1.75
N GLY A 164 -4.27 -9.03 -2.49
CA GLY A 164 -5.38 -8.81 -3.42
C GLY A 164 -6.44 -9.89 -3.32
N LEU A 165 -7.69 -9.50 -3.62
CA LEU A 165 -8.88 -10.34 -3.48
C LEU A 165 -9.83 -10.16 -4.69
N LYS A 166 -10.61 -11.23 -5.00
CA LYS A 166 -11.76 -11.17 -5.93
C LYS A 166 -13.10 -11.03 -5.22
N ARG A 167 -13.16 -11.35 -3.95
CA ARG A 167 -14.36 -11.30 -3.10
C ARG A 167 -13.96 -10.92 -1.68
N PRO A 168 -14.84 -10.26 -0.90
CA PRO A 168 -14.57 -9.96 0.50
C PRO A 168 -14.19 -11.21 1.29
N GLN A 169 -13.11 -11.10 2.08
CA GLN A 169 -12.58 -12.17 2.92
C GLN A 169 -12.31 -11.65 4.35
N PRO A 170 -13.35 -11.24 5.10
CA PRO A 170 -13.16 -10.55 6.38
C PRO A 170 -12.42 -11.43 7.40
N ARG A 171 -12.65 -12.75 7.41
CA ARG A 171 -11.95 -13.65 8.31
C ARG A 171 -10.46 -13.66 8.05
N LEU A 172 -10.05 -13.74 6.78
CA LEU A 172 -8.65 -13.77 6.36
C LEU A 172 -7.86 -12.53 6.81
N LEU A 173 -8.54 -11.39 6.95
CA LEU A 173 -7.91 -10.12 7.31
C LEU A 173 -8.03 -9.80 8.81
N ARG A 174 -9.15 -10.16 9.45
CA ARG A 174 -9.43 -9.78 10.85
C ARG A 174 -8.97 -10.79 11.87
N GLU A 175 -8.89 -12.10 11.53
CA GLU A 175 -8.49 -13.16 12.45
C GLU A 175 -6.96 -13.33 12.53
N ILE A 176 -6.20 -12.72 11.59
CA ILE A 176 -4.73 -12.76 11.59
C ILE A 176 -4.17 -11.66 12.49
N GLN A 177 -3.22 -12.04 13.34
CA GLN A 177 -2.46 -11.08 14.14
C GLN A 177 -1.45 -10.35 13.25
N MET A 178 -1.82 -9.14 12.82
CA MET A 178 -0.99 -8.29 11.98
C MET A 178 0.28 -7.79 12.71
N SER A 179 1.26 -7.32 11.94
CA SER A 179 2.54 -6.77 12.44
C SER A 179 3.39 -7.79 13.21
N THR A 180 3.39 -9.03 12.78
CA THR A 180 4.25 -10.11 13.28
C THR A 180 5.02 -10.76 12.13
N ALA A 181 6.13 -11.41 12.41
CA ALA A 181 6.91 -12.19 11.42
C ALA A 181 6.17 -13.44 10.88
N TYR A 182 4.92 -13.63 11.26
CA TYR A 182 4.15 -14.82 10.91
C TYR A 182 2.92 -14.53 10.06
N VAL A 183 2.70 -13.26 9.67
CA VAL A 183 1.49 -12.81 8.96
C VAL A 183 1.24 -13.63 7.69
N VAL A 184 2.23 -13.78 6.81
CA VAL A 184 2.09 -14.59 5.58
C VAL A 184 1.77 -16.04 5.92
N ARG A 185 2.51 -16.67 6.83
CA ARG A 185 2.28 -18.05 7.24
C ARG A 185 0.86 -18.28 7.77
N ASP A 186 0.42 -17.41 8.68
CA ASP A 186 -0.88 -17.53 9.32
C ASP A 186 -2.02 -17.26 8.34
N THR A 187 -1.81 -16.31 7.41
CA THR A 187 -2.74 -16.04 6.31
C THR A 187 -2.88 -17.25 5.39
N LEU A 188 -1.78 -17.91 5.00
CA LEU A 188 -1.82 -19.12 4.17
C LEU A 188 -2.53 -20.27 4.88
N THR A 189 -2.24 -20.48 6.19
CA THR A 189 -2.91 -21.51 6.99
C THR A 189 -4.42 -21.28 7.07
N LEU A 190 -4.84 -20.03 7.31
CA LEU A 190 -6.27 -19.71 7.36
C LEU A 190 -6.93 -19.80 5.97
N ALA A 191 -6.24 -19.39 4.92
CA ALA A 191 -6.74 -19.52 3.55
C ALA A 191 -6.99 -20.98 3.17
N GLU A 192 -6.09 -21.90 3.52
CA GLU A 192 -6.26 -23.33 3.34
C GLU A 192 -7.50 -23.85 4.09
N GLN A 193 -7.70 -23.45 5.36
CA GLN A 193 -8.89 -23.80 6.15
C GLN A 193 -10.20 -23.28 5.55
N LEU A 194 -10.13 -22.15 4.83
CA LEU A 194 -11.27 -21.54 4.15
C LEU A 194 -11.47 -22.10 2.72
N GLY A 195 -10.58 -22.98 2.24
CA GLY A 195 -10.62 -23.53 0.90
C GLY A 195 -10.30 -22.52 -0.19
N LEU A 196 -9.54 -21.46 0.13
CA LEU A 196 -9.16 -20.42 -0.81
C LEU A 196 -7.87 -20.78 -1.56
N GLN A 197 -7.85 -20.51 -2.85
CA GLN A 197 -6.63 -20.66 -3.66
C GLN A 197 -5.81 -19.38 -3.56
N VAL A 198 -4.56 -19.51 -3.07
CA VAL A 198 -3.64 -18.37 -2.90
C VAL A 198 -2.53 -18.45 -3.92
N ALA A 199 -2.30 -17.35 -4.65
CA ALA A 199 -1.09 -17.14 -5.43
C ALA A 199 -0.06 -16.37 -4.60
N LEU A 200 1.19 -16.79 -4.65
CA LEU A 200 2.31 -16.05 -4.07
C LEU A 200 3.11 -15.37 -5.17
N LEU A 201 3.34 -14.08 -5.01
CA LEU A 201 4.27 -13.31 -5.82
C LEU A 201 5.71 -13.48 -5.32
N PRO A 202 6.72 -13.05 -6.08
CA PRO A 202 8.08 -13.04 -5.58
C PRO A 202 8.21 -12.22 -4.30
N THR A 203 9.01 -12.69 -3.35
CA THR A 203 9.29 -11.99 -2.11
C THR A 203 10.03 -10.68 -2.38
N TRP A 204 9.69 -9.63 -1.64
CA TRP A 204 10.37 -8.34 -1.69
C TRP A 204 10.72 -7.87 -0.27
N TYR A 205 11.20 -6.64 -0.13
CA TYR A 205 11.52 -6.04 1.17
C TYR A 205 10.92 -4.63 1.29
N ASP A 206 10.56 -4.28 2.48
CA ASP A 206 10.21 -2.92 2.91
C ASP A 206 11.42 -2.23 3.56
N VAL A 207 11.47 -0.92 3.51
CA VAL A 207 12.57 -0.13 4.07
C VAL A 207 12.14 0.47 5.39
N ASP A 208 12.34 -0.28 6.47
CA ASP A 208 11.91 0.09 7.81
C ASP A 208 13.06 0.35 8.77
N THR A 209 14.19 -0.30 8.59
CA THR A 209 15.38 -0.16 9.45
C THR A 209 16.56 0.39 8.68
N VAL A 210 17.63 0.72 9.40
CA VAL A 210 18.89 1.20 8.80
C VAL A 210 19.49 0.16 7.86
N ALA A 211 19.36 -1.12 8.17
CA ALA A 211 19.91 -2.19 7.34
C ALA A 211 19.22 -2.22 5.96
N GLU A 212 17.87 -2.09 5.90
CA GLU A 212 17.16 -2.01 4.62
C GLU A 212 17.46 -0.68 3.90
N LEU A 213 17.66 0.42 4.63
CA LEU A 213 18.07 1.69 4.02
C LEU A 213 19.44 1.58 3.35
N ASP A 214 20.39 0.92 3.99
CA ASP A 214 21.73 0.69 3.42
C ASP A 214 21.67 -0.26 2.22
N ARG A 215 20.82 -1.29 2.28
CA ARG A 215 20.49 -2.16 1.13
C ARG A 215 19.90 -1.35 -0.02
N LEU A 216 18.95 -0.47 0.24
CA LEU A 216 18.33 0.40 -0.76
C LEU A 216 19.38 1.30 -1.43
N ARG A 217 20.28 1.89 -0.68
CA ARG A 217 21.39 2.69 -1.24
C ARG A 217 22.26 1.88 -2.20
N ALA A 218 22.65 0.67 -1.79
CA ALA A 218 23.42 -0.24 -2.62
C ALA A 218 22.67 -0.65 -3.88
N GLU A 219 21.39 -1.03 -3.77
CA GLU A 219 20.53 -1.37 -4.90
C GLU A 219 20.39 -0.20 -5.88
N LEU A 220 20.14 1.00 -5.39
CA LEU A 220 19.99 2.19 -6.22
C LEU A 220 21.30 2.59 -6.93
N HIS A 221 22.47 2.19 -6.43
CA HIS A 221 23.74 2.43 -7.13
C HIS A 221 23.77 1.72 -8.49
N ASP A 222 23.28 0.48 -8.55
CA ASP A 222 23.34 -0.38 -9.73
C ASP A 222 22.03 -0.36 -10.55
N ALA A 223 20.93 0.11 -9.97
CA ALA A 223 19.62 0.15 -10.60
C ALA A 223 19.54 1.23 -11.72
N PRO A 224 18.66 1.04 -12.71
CA PRO A 224 18.41 2.05 -13.75
C PRO A 224 18.03 3.41 -13.15
N PRO A 225 18.39 4.55 -13.80
CA PRO A 225 18.13 5.89 -13.26
C PRO A 225 16.66 6.20 -12.95
N HIS A 226 15.72 5.52 -13.60
CA HIS A 226 14.28 5.71 -13.38
C HIS A 226 13.75 4.94 -12.17
N ALA A 227 14.48 3.94 -11.67
CA ALA A 227 14.08 3.17 -10.50
C ALA A 227 14.14 4.06 -9.25
N ALA A 228 13.02 4.14 -8.52
CA ALA A 228 12.84 4.96 -7.32
C ALA A 228 13.51 6.35 -7.45
N ARG A 229 13.22 7.04 -8.54
CA ARG A 229 13.91 8.29 -8.93
C ARG A 229 13.85 9.38 -7.87
N HIS A 230 12.73 9.46 -7.15
CA HIS A 230 12.53 10.46 -6.09
C HIS A 230 13.37 10.12 -4.86
N THR A 231 13.32 8.88 -4.42
CA THR A 231 14.15 8.38 -3.31
C THR A 231 15.64 8.51 -3.61
N ARG A 232 16.06 8.16 -4.83
CA ARG A 232 17.44 8.34 -5.30
C ARG A 232 17.89 9.80 -5.20
N ALA A 233 17.06 10.75 -5.67
CA ALA A 233 17.38 12.16 -5.60
C ALA A 233 17.58 12.65 -4.15
N PHE A 234 16.72 12.21 -3.23
CA PHE A 234 16.84 12.53 -1.82
C PHE A 234 18.14 11.99 -1.21
N LEU A 235 18.43 10.71 -1.41
CA LEU A 235 19.64 10.09 -0.83
C LEU A 235 20.92 10.72 -1.36
N SER A 236 20.98 11.08 -2.66
CA SER A 236 22.14 11.77 -3.23
C SER A 236 22.37 13.17 -2.65
N HIS A 237 21.33 13.86 -2.20
CA HIS A 237 21.45 15.16 -1.53
C HIS A 237 21.92 15.01 -0.08
N GLU A 238 21.42 14.02 0.65
CA GLU A 238 21.86 13.73 2.04
C GLU A 238 23.34 13.35 2.11
N ASP A 239 23.79 12.48 1.19
CA ASP A 239 25.19 12.03 1.13
C ASP A 239 26.17 13.20 0.78
N SER A 240 25.67 14.25 0.13
CA SER A 240 26.46 15.44 -0.23
C SER A 240 26.54 16.46 0.91
N ALA A 241 25.66 16.34 1.92
CA ALA A 241 25.55 17.28 3.04
C ALA A 241 26.31 16.79 4.31
N THR A 242 26.83 15.57 4.29
CA THR A 242 27.61 14.93 5.38
C THR A 242 29.10 14.98 5.10
#